data_57d8ac0f7e3be52c69819e86bec0cc96
#
_entry.id   57d8ac0f7e3be52c69819e86bec0cc96
#
_cell.length_a   1.000
_cell.length_b   1.000
_cell.length_c   1.000
_cell.angle_alpha   90.00
_cell.angle_beta   90.00
_cell.angle_gamma   90.00
#
_symmetry.space_group_name_H-M   'P 1'
#
loop_
_entity.id
_entity.type
_entity.pdbx_description
1 polymer ?
#
loop_
_entity_poly.entity_id
_entity_poly.type
_entity_poly.pdbx_seq_one_letter_code
_entity_poly.pdbx_strand_id
1 'polypeptide(L)'
;MKKSKKRVIPGFGLTMGVTITMLSIVVLIPLASLVVYSSQLGLREFFEVITRKRVLSSFYVSFITALGASLVNAVMGLILAWGLVRYEFPGKRIMDGMIELPFALPTAVAGISLTSLTSDQGLIGNFFAKFGIKIAYTKLGITFALIFVGIPFVARAVQPVLEKLDGSYEEAARVMGAKPGYIFRRVILPELLPPLLTGTGLAFGRCLGEYGSVVFIAGNRPYETEITPLIIMSELQEFDYKSATSIALVMLIASFLILFLMNLMQARNSKRLRGGNV
;
A
#
# COMPACT_ATOMS: atom_id res chain seq x y z
N MET A 1 2.46 -40.24 -29.27
CA MET A 1 3.59 -40.15 -28.32
C MET A 1 3.71 -38.70 -27.79
N LYS A 2 3.35 -38.44 -26.54
CA LYS A 2 3.54 -37.11 -25.91
C LYS A 2 5.04 -36.94 -25.63
N LYS A 3 5.70 -36.00 -26.32
CA LYS A 3 7.07 -35.58 -26.00
C LYS A 3 7.12 -35.04 -24.56
N SER A 4 7.71 -35.80 -23.66
CA SER A 4 8.06 -35.36 -22.32
C SER A 4 9.01 -34.17 -22.47
N LYS A 5 8.53 -32.94 -22.13
CA LYS A 5 9.41 -31.79 -22.01
C LYS A 5 10.42 -32.10 -20.91
N LYS A 6 11.67 -32.36 -21.24
CA LYS A 6 12.75 -32.51 -20.27
C LYS A 6 12.77 -31.27 -19.38
N ARG A 7 12.52 -31.42 -18.08
CA ARG A 7 12.60 -30.34 -17.11
C ARG A 7 14.05 -29.87 -17.04
N VAL A 8 14.28 -28.59 -17.32
CA VAL A 8 15.61 -27.99 -17.43
C VAL A 8 16.32 -27.94 -16.05
N ILE A 9 15.58 -27.96 -14.96
CA ILE A 9 16.09 -27.83 -13.59
C ILE A 9 15.94 -29.19 -12.87
N PRO A 10 17.04 -29.84 -12.45
CA PRO A 10 16.98 -31.03 -11.62
C PRO A 10 16.29 -30.73 -10.28
N GLY A 11 15.42 -31.62 -9.81
CA GLY A 11 14.71 -31.42 -8.52
C GLY A 11 13.53 -30.45 -8.53
N PHE A 12 13.19 -29.80 -9.68
CA PHE A 12 12.10 -28.83 -9.79
C PHE A 12 10.77 -29.33 -9.20
N GLY A 13 10.42 -30.61 -9.39
CA GLY A 13 9.18 -31.19 -8.86
C GLY A 13 9.16 -31.22 -7.32
N LEU A 14 10.28 -31.52 -6.70
CA LEU A 14 10.42 -31.59 -5.26
C LEU A 14 10.42 -30.19 -4.63
N THR A 15 11.24 -29.29 -5.17
CA THR A 15 11.27 -27.89 -4.69
C THR A 15 9.92 -27.20 -4.84
N MET A 16 9.26 -27.35 -5.99
CA MET A 16 7.94 -26.80 -6.24
C MET A 16 6.89 -27.39 -5.28
N GLY A 17 6.95 -28.71 -5.05
CA GLY A 17 6.06 -29.38 -4.07
C GLY A 17 6.24 -28.84 -2.66
N VAL A 18 7.48 -28.73 -2.17
CA VAL A 18 7.78 -28.18 -0.84
C VAL A 18 7.32 -26.71 -0.76
N THR A 19 7.62 -25.90 -1.77
CA THR A 19 7.21 -24.46 -1.78
C THR A 19 5.69 -24.32 -1.73
N ILE A 20 4.95 -25.05 -2.57
CA ILE A 20 3.48 -25.01 -2.57
C ILE A 20 2.92 -25.49 -1.23
N THR A 21 3.44 -26.58 -0.69
CA THR A 21 2.98 -27.12 0.60
C THR A 21 3.22 -26.13 1.74
N MET A 22 4.42 -25.55 1.83
CA MET A 22 4.75 -24.55 2.85
C MET A 22 3.86 -23.31 2.71
N LEU A 23 3.70 -22.80 1.50
CA LEU A 23 2.85 -21.63 1.24
C LEU A 23 1.38 -21.93 1.57
N SER A 24 0.90 -23.13 1.25
CA SER A 24 -0.46 -23.57 1.61
C SER A 24 -0.66 -23.62 3.12
N ILE A 25 0.27 -24.20 3.87
CA ILE A 25 0.19 -24.29 5.32
C ILE A 25 0.23 -22.89 5.96
N VAL A 26 1.18 -22.04 5.56
CA VAL A 26 1.40 -20.74 6.20
C VAL A 26 0.33 -19.71 5.81
N VAL A 27 -0.24 -19.81 4.62
CA VAL A 27 -1.22 -18.83 4.12
C VAL A 27 -2.64 -19.37 4.19
N LEU A 28 -2.91 -20.58 3.66
CA LEU A 28 -4.28 -21.06 3.54
C LEU A 28 -4.89 -21.48 4.88
N ILE A 29 -4.10 -22.02 5.82
CA ILE A 29 -4.64 -22.41 7.13
C ILE A 29 -5.11 -21.20 7.93
N PRO A 30 -4.31 -20.11 8.11
CA PRO A 30 -4.81 -18.90 8.77
C PRO A 30 -6.03 -18.29 8.07
N LEU A 31 -6.05 -18.23 6.72
CA LEU A 31 -7.20 -17.72 5.99
C LEU A 31 -8.43 -18.61 6.17
N ALA A 32 -8.28 -19.92 6.13
CA ALA A 32 -9.37 -20.85 6.40
C ALA A 32 -9.90 -20.72 7.82
N SER A 33 -9.03 -20.45 8.81
CA SER A 33 -9.44 -20.23 10.19
C SER A 33 -10.35 -19.00 10.34
N LEU A 34 -10.09 -17.90 9.61
CA LEU A 34 -10.99 -16.75 9.60
C LEU A 34 -12.40 -17.12 9.12
N VAL A 35 -12.49 -17.92 8.06
CA VAL A 35 -13.77 -18.39 7.53
C VAL A 35 -14.48 -19.30 8.55
N VAL A 36 -13.76 -20.26 9.14
CA VAL A 36 -14.31 -21.22 10.10
C VAL A 36 -14.81 -20.50 11.36
N TYR A 37 -14.04 -19.59 11.94
CA TYR A 37 -14.49 -18.85 13.13
C TYR A 37 -15.64 -17.90 12.81
N SER A 38 -15.58 -17.19 11.68
CA SER A 38 -16.66 -16.32 11.24
C SER A 38 -17.96 -17.09 10.96
N SER A 39 -17.88 -18.32 10.43
CA SER A 39 -19.06 -19.16 10.15
C SER A 39 -19.75 -19.71 11.40
N GLN A 40 -19.12 -19.62 12.58
CA GLN A 40 -19.76 -19.96 13.86
C GLN A 40 -20.81 -18.92 14.30
N LEU A 41 -20.80 -17.73 13.72
CA LEU A 41 -21.91 -16.80 13.81
C LEU A 41 -23.02 -17.23 12.84
N GLY A 42 -24.28 -17.14 13.28
CA GLY A 42 -25.42 -17.23 12.38
C GLY A 42 -25.38 -16.07 11.36
N LEU A 43 -25.93 -16.25 10.17
CA LEU A 43 -25.97 -15.19 9.15
C LEU A 43 -26.51 -13.86 9.68
N ARG A 44 -27.54 -13.93 10.50
CA ARG A 44 -28.12 -12.73 11.11
C ARG A 44 -27.13 -12.00 12.02
N GLU A 45 -26.48 -12.73 12.93
CA GLU A 45 -25.49 -12.17 13.84
C GLU A 45 -24.27 -11.62 13.10
N PHE A 46 -23.84 -12.32 12.04
CA PHE A 46 -22.77 -11.84 11.17
C PHE A 46 -23.10 -10.45 10.57
N PHE A 47 -24.30 -10.32 9.97
CA PHE A 47 -24.72 -9.03 9.44
C PHE A 47 -24.92 -7.97 10.52
N GLU A 48 -25.42 -8.32 11.69
CA GLU A 48 -25.54 -7.41 12.84
C GLU A 48 -24.18 -6.87 13.27
N VAL A 49 -23.13 -7.72 13.33
CA VAL A 49 -21.74 -7.29 13.63
C VAL A 49 -21.21 -6.33 12.56
N ILE A 50 -21.28 -6.71 11.28
CA ILE A 50 -20.68 -5.93 10.19
C ILE A 50 -21.41 -4.60 9.97
N THR A 51 -22.73 -4.54 10.23
CA THR A 51 -23.51 -3.31 10.06
C THR A 51 -23.55 -2.43 11.31
N ARG A 52 -22.87 -2.79 12.39
CA ARG A 52 -22.69 -1.89 13.53
C ARG A 52 -22.10 -0.56 13.06
N LYS A 53 -22.69 0.56 13.46
CA LYS A 53 -22.23 1.91 13.05
C LYS A 53 -20.74 2.14 13.28
N ARG A 54 -20.20 1.61 14.40
CA ARG A 54 -18.78 1.71 14.75
C ARG A 54 -17.92 0.96 13.71
N VAL A 55 -18.30 -0.26 13.32
CA VAL A 55 -17.58 -1.08 12.32
C VAL A 55 -17.63 -0.42 10.94
N LEU A 56 -18.81 0.04 10.49
CA LEU A 56 -18.93 0.74 9.20
C LEU A 56 -18.12 2.03 9.18
N SER A 57 -18.09 2.79 10.28
CA SER A 57 -17.25 3.98 10.39
C SER A 57 -15.77 3.64 10.29
N SER A 58 -15.32 2.54 10.91
CA SER A 58 -13.92 2.12 10.85
C SER A 58 -13.50 1.66 9.44
N PHE A 59 -14.38 0.97 8.72
CA PHE A 59 -14.15 0.67 7.30
C PHE A 59 -13.97 1.97 6.50
N TYR A 60 -14.89 2.93 6.65
CA TYR A 60 -14.78 4.22 5.97
C TYR A 60 -13.47 4.92 6.30
N VAL A 61 -13.09 5.02 7.58
CA VAL A 61 -11.83 5.66 8.00
C VAL A 61 -10.63 4.93 7.40
N SER A 62 -10.57 3.59 7.47
CA SER A 62 -9.47 2.80 6.92
C SER A 62 -9.32 3.02 5.41
N PHE A 63 -10.42 2.91 4.65
CA PHE A 63 -10.37 3.03 3.19
C PHE A 63 -10.03 4.46 2.74
N ILE A 64 -10.63 5.49 3.35
CA ILE A 64 -10.39 6.88 2.93
C ILE A 64 -8.96 7.33 3.26
N THR A 65 -8.44 6.97 4.44
CA THR A 65 -7.07 7.33 4.84
C THR A 65 -6.02 6.54 4.04
N ALA A 66 -6.24 5.24 3.80
CA ALA A 66 -5.36 4.43 2.97
C ALA A 66 -5.36 4.90 1.50
N LEU A 67 -6.53 5.25 0.94
CA LEU A 67 -6.62 5.80 -0.40
C LEU A 67 -5.92 7.16 -0.49
N GLY A 68 -6.18 8.06 0.45
CA GLY A 68 -5.53 9.36 0.52
C GLY A 68 -4.01 9.24 0.60
N ALA A 69 -3.51 8.38 1.50
CA ALA A 69 -2.07 8.11 1.63
C ALA A 69 -1.47 7.54 0.35
N SER A 70 -2.16 6.59 -0.31
CA SER A 70 -1.66 5.96 -1.54
C SER A 70 -1.61 6.93 -2.72
N LEU A 71 -2.57 7.85 -2.83
CA LEU A 71 -2.54 8.90 -3.85
C LEU A 71 -1.40 9.90 -3.62
N VAL A 72 -1.16 10.29 -2.37
CA VAL A 72 0.00 11.12 -2.02
C VAL A 72 1.30 10.36 -2.32
N ASN A 73 1.38 9.08 -1.96
CA ASN A 73 2.53 8.22 -2.26
C ASN A 73 2.76 8.06 -3.76
N ALA A 74 1.71 8.01 -4.58
CA ALA A 74 1.86 7.98 -6.04
C ALA A 74 2.62 9.20 -6.56
N VAL A 75 2.31 10.38 -6.04
CA VAL A 75 2.99 11.62 -6.44
C VAL A 75 4.38 11.70 -5.83
N MET A 76 4.49 11.54 -4.52
CA MET A 76 5.76 11.68 -3.81
C MET A 76 6.76 10.58 -4.18
N GLY A 77 6.31 9.34 -4.32
CA GLY A 77 7.14 8.21 -4.74
C GLY A 77 7.66 8.38 -6.17
N LEU A 78 6.84 8.92 -7.08
CA LEU A 78 7.29 9.28 -8.43
C LEU A 78 8.36 10.39 -8.41
N ILE A 79 8.14 11.44 -7.60
CA ILE A 79 9.11 12.55 -7.46
C ILE A 79 10.42 12.02 -6.87
N LEU A 80 10.36 11.18 -5.84
CA LEU A 80 11.54 10.58 -5.23
C LEU A 80 12.30 9.68 -6.21
N ALA A 81 11.60 8.78 -6.90
CA ALA A 81 12.21 7.92 -7.91
C ALA A 81 12.86 8.76 -9.03
N TRP A 82 12.16 9.80 -9.48
CA TRP A 82 12.67 10.74 -10.48
C TRP A 82 13.95 11.43 -10.01
N GLY A 83 13.93 11.98 -8.78
CA GLY A 83 15.09 12.66 -8.19
C GLY A 83 16.30 11.74 -8.05
N LEU A 84 16.07 10.50 -7.59
CA LEU A 84 17.14 9.53 -7.41
C LEU A 84 17.73 9.00 -8.72
N VAL A 85 16.93 8.88 -9.77
CA VAL A 85 17.43 8.33 -11.05
C VAL A 85 18.02 9.41 -11.95
N ARG A 86 17.39 10.58 -12.02
CA ARG A 86 17.74 11.61 -13.01
C ARG A 86 18.75 12.64 -12.56
N TYR A 87 19.00 12.73 -11.25
CA TYR A 87 19.92 13.73 -10.70
C TYR A 87 21.05 13.08 -9.91
N GLU A 88 22.22 13.69 -10.02
CA GLU A 88 23.36 13.42 -9.13
C GLU A 88 23.51 14.58 -8.16
N PHE A 89 23.48 14.27 -6.84
CA PHE A 89 23.61 15.25 -5.78
C PHE A 89 24.29 14.64 -4.55
N PRO A 90 24.96 15.46 -3.72
CA PRO A 90 25.56 14.98 -2.48
C PRO A 90 24.46 14.43 -1.55
N GLY A 91 24.70 13.25 -0.95
CA GLY A 91 23.72 12.60 -0.08
C GLY A 91 22.68 11.70 -0.80
N LYS A 92 22.74 11.54 -2.12
CA LYS A 92 21.82 10.66 -2.88
C LYS A 92 21.72 9.26 -2.28
N ARG A 93 22.84 8.62 -1.89
CA ARG A 93 22.85 7.28 -1.28
C ARG A 93 22.15 7.27 0.08
N ILE A 94 22.28 8.34 0.86
CA ILE A 94 21.61 8.47 2.15
C ILE A 94 20.09 8.59 1.92
N MET A 95 19.66 9.45 0.99
CA MET A 95 18.25 9.61 0.64
C MET A 95 17.64 8.32 0.10
N ASP A 96 18.36 7.57 -0.74
CA ASP A 96 17.96 6.26 -1.25
C ASP A 96 17.76 5.25 -0.10
N GLY A 97 18.70 5.21 0.86
CA GLY A 97 18.56 4.39 2.06
C GLY A 97 17.42 4.84 2.98
N MET A 98 17.15 6.13 3.08
CA MET A 98 16.05 6.66 3.92
C MET A 98 14.66 6.22 3.42
N ILE A 99 14.48 5.96 2.12
CA ILE A 99 13.23 5.42 1.59
C ILE A 99 12.92 4.04 2.18
N GLU A 100 13.93 3.27 2.59
CA GLU A 100 13.75 1.94 3.18
C GLU A 100 13.57 1.96 4.70
N LEU A 101 13.71 3.11 5.35
CA LEU A 101 13.52 3.22 6.81
C LEU A 101 12.18 2.62 7.30
N PRO A 102 11.03 2.79 6.59
CA PRO A 102 9.77 2.18 7.00
C PRO A 102 9.80 0.65 7.08
N PHE A 103 10.70 -0.01 6.34
CA PHE A 103 10.89 -1.46 6.42
C PHE A 103 11.83 -1.88 7.55
N ALA A 104 12.79 -1.03 7.89
CA ALA A 104 13.78 -1.31 8.92
C ALA A 104 13.27 -1.00 10.33
N LEU A 105 12.37 -0.03 10.49
CA LEU A 105 11.83 0.39 11.78
C LEU A 105 10.61 -0.47 12.17
N PRO A 106 10.53 -0.92 13.44
CA PRO A 106 9.28 -1.44 13.97
C PRO A 106 8.16 -0.39 13.81
N THR A 107 7.02 -0.77 13.24
CA THR A 107 5.93 0.17 12.92
C THR A 107 5.42 0.92 14.16
N ALA A 108 5.44 0.28 15.33
CA ALA A 108 5.11 0.93 16.61
C ALA A 108 6.06 2.08 16.95
N VAL A 109 7.37 1.89 16.75
CA VAL A 109 8.39 2.94 16.98
C VAL A 109 8.17 4.10 16.02
N ALA A 110 7.91 3.80 14.75
CA ALA A 110 7.57 4.82 13.77
C ALA A 110 6.32 5.61 14.20
N GLY A 111 5.27 4.93 14.66
CA GLY A 111 4.04 5.55 15.15
C GLY A 111 4.27 6.50 16.32
N ILE A 112 5.03 6.08 17.32
CA ILE A 112 5.39 6.91 18.48
C ILE A 112 6.17 8.15 18.02
N SER A 113 7.19 7.96 17.18
CA SER A 113 8.02 9.05 16.68
C SER A 113 7.21 10.06 15.86
N LEU A 114 6.36 9.57 14.95
CA LEU A 114 5.48 10.42 14.14
C LEU A 114 4.47 11.17 15.01
N THR A 115 3.90 10.52 16.02
CA THR A 115 2.98 11.17 16.97
C THR A 115 3.68 12.28 17.74
N SER A 116 4.90 12.03 18.25
CA SER A 116 5.70 13.03 18.94
C SER A 116 5.99 14.24 18.05
N LEU A 117 6.37 14.00 16.78
CA LEU A 117 6.67 15.07 15.82
C LEU A 117 5.42 15.88 15.42
N THR A 118 4.27 15.25 15.32
CA THR A 118 3.01 15.85 14.80
C THR A 118 2.06 16.29 15.89
N SER A 119 2.34 16.02 17.17
CA SER A 119 1.57 16.56 18.31
C SER A 119 1.68 18.08 18.38
N ASP A 120 0.76 18.72 19.09
CA ASP A 120 0.70 20.19 19.20
C ASP A 120 2.02 20.79 19.77
N GLN A 121 2.79 20.00 20.52
CA GLN A 121 4.11 20.37 21.06
C GLN A 121 5.29 19.92 20.17
N GLY A 122 5.04 19.08 19.16
CA GLY A 122 6.04 18.59 18.24
C GLY A 122 6.43 19.63 17.17
N LEU A 123 7.61 19.45 16.56
CA LEU A 123 8.13 20.40 15.57
C LEU A 123 7.16 20.61 14.39
N ILE A 124 6.63 19.54 13.83
CA ILE A 124 5.71 19.59 12.70
C ILE A 124 4.33 20.05 13.18
N GLY A 125 3.82 19.49 14.28
CA GLY A 125 2.49 19.82 14.80
C GLY A 125 2.38 21.28 15.20
N ASN A 126 3.37 21.85 15.89
CA ASN A 126 3.39 23.26 16.27
C ASN A 126 3.40 24.19 15.04
N PHE A 127 4.12 23.83 13.98
CA PHE A 127 4.11 24.60 12.74
C PHE A 127 2.72 24.65 12.12
N PHE A 128 2.05 23.50 11.97
CA PHE A 128 0.71 23.41 11.38
C PHE A 128 -0.38 23.95 12.31
N ALA A 129 -0.21 23.89 13.63
CA ALA A 129 -1.13 24.47 14.60
C ALA A 129 -1.29 25.99 14.43
N LYS A 130 -0.25 26.69 13.97
CA LYS A 130 -0.33 28.13 13.62
C LYS A 130 -1.32 28.45 12.50
N PHE A 131 -1.61 27.46 11.66
CA PHE A 131 -2.60 27.53 10.59
C PHE A 131 -3.95 26.90 10.99
N GLY A 132 -4.13 26.54 12.26
CA GLY A 132 -5.35 25.89 12.76
C GLY A 132 -5.47 24.42 12.34
N ILE A 133 -4.39 23.78 11.84
CA ILE A 133 -4.39 22.40 11.37
C ILE A 133 -3.83 21.50 12.46
N LYS A 134 -4.66 20.60 12.98
CA LYS A 134 -4.26 19.55 13.92
C LYS A 134 -3.99 18.26 13.17
N ILE A 135 -2.77 17.69 13.33
CA ILE A 135 -2.36 16.45 12.66
C ILE A 135 -2.57 15.25 13.59
N ALA A 136 -1.83 15.17 14.71
CA ALA A 136 -1.95 14.05 15.63
C ALA A 136 -3.38 13.88 16.13
N TYR A 137 -3.79 12.61 16.32
CA TYR A 137 -5.11 12.21 16.80
C TYR A 137 -6.27 12.61 15.86
N THR A 138 -5.98 12.73 14.57
CA THR A 138 -6.96 13.01 13.50
C THR A 138 -6.78 12.06 12.31
N LYS A 139 -7.73 12.07 11.37
CA LYS A 139 -7.59 11.35 10.09
C LYS A 139 -6.37 11.80 9.29
N LEU A 140 -5.96 13.07 9.42
CA LEU A 140 -4.72 13.57 8.80
C LEU A 140 -3.49 12.89 9.39
N GLY A 141 -3.44 12.70 10.71
CA GLY A 141 -2.34 11.98 11.37
C GLY A 141 -2.27 10.52 10.91
N ILE A 142 -3.41 9.83 10.81
CA ILE A 142 -3.47 8.48 10.25
C ILE A 142 -2.91 8.47 8.83
N THR A 143 -3.39 9.38 7.97
CA THR A 143 -2.91 9.48 6.58
C THR A 143 -1.41 9.76 6.54
N PHE A 144 -0.89 10.62 7.40
CA PHE A 144 0.54 10.93 7.49
C PHE A 144 1.38 9.69 7.86
N ALA A 145 0.95 8.90 8.85
CA ALA A 145 1.61 7.64 9.18
C ALA A 145 1.57 6.63 8.02
N LEU A 146 0.43 6.54 7.33
CA LEU A 146 0.27 5.66 6.18
C LEU A 146 1.10 6.11 4.96
N ILE A 147 1.32 7.42 4.76
CA ILE A 147 2.24 7.94 3.75
C ILE A 147 3.65 7.44 4.04
N PHE A 148 4.12 7.58 5.28
CA PHE A 148 5.44 7.11 5.67
C PHE A 148 5.63 5.63 5.37
N VAL A 149 4.66 4.77 5.73
CA VAL A 149 4.72 3.32 5.52
C VAL A 149 4.62 2.94 4.04
N GLY A 150 3.85 3.70 3.26
CA GLY A 150 3.51 3.37 1.86
C GLY A 150 4.50 3.87 0.81
N ILE A 151 5.29 4.92 1.12
CA ILE A 151 6.16 5.60 0.14
C ILE A 151 7.17 4.68 -0.57
N PRO A 152 7.83 3.72 0.12
CA PRO A 152 8.82 2.85 -0.52
C PRO A 152 8.20 1.96 -1.60
N PHE A 153 6.95 1.56 -1.48
CA PHE A 153 6.31 0.69 -2.47
C PHE A 153 6.18 1.37 -3.83
N VAL A 154 5.88 2.66 -3.85
CA VAL A 154 5.77 3.42 -5.10
C VAL A 154 7.15 3.75 -5.66
N ALA A 155 8.05 4.27 -4.82
CA ALA A 155 9.39 4.64 -5.26
C ALA A 155 10.13 3.43 -5.87
N ARG A 156 10.13 2.29 -5.19
CA ARG A 156 10.79 1.06 -5.65
C ARG A 156 10.11 0.37 -6.84
N ALA A 157 8.82 0.62 -7.06
CA ALA A 157 8.16 0.12 -8.27
C ALA A 157 8.53 0.95 -9.52
N VAL A 158 8.70 2.26 -9.36
CA VAL A 158 8.98 3.19 -10.46
C VAL A 158 10.46 3.25 -10.81
N GLN A 159 11.33 3.26 -9.82
CA GLN A 159 12.78 3.48 -9.98
C GLN A 159 13.42 2.54 -11.02
N PRO A 160 13.25 1.20 -10.99
CA PRO A 160 13.91 0.31 -11.94
C PRO A 160 13.44 0.49 -13.40
N VAL A 161 12.20 0.96 -13.59
CA VAL A 161 11.68 1.21 -14.94
C VAL A 161 12.27 2.52 -15.48
N LEU A 162 12.37 3.53 -14.62
CA LEU A 162 12.97 4.81 -14.97
C LEU A 162 14.48 4.68 -15.27
N GLU A 163 15.20 3.81 -14.55
CA GLU A 163 16.62 3.49 -14.81
C GLU A 163 16.83 2.82 -16.15
N LYS A 164 15.87 1.99 -16.59
CA LYS A 164 15.93 1.26 -17.88
C LYS A 164 15.40 2.06 -19.06
N LEU A 165 14.78 3.22 -18.80
CA LEU A 165 14.22 4.04 -19.86
C LEU A 165 15.34 4.65 -20.70
N ASP A 166 15.39 4.27 -21.98
CA ASP A 166 16.39 4.76 -22.91
C ASP A 166 16.23 6.26 -23.17
N GLY A 167 17.28 7.03 -22.86
CA GLY A 167 17.31 8.48 -23.08
C GLY A 167 17.19 8.87 -24.56
N SER A 168 17.44 7.95 -25.51
CA SER A 168 17.34 8.22 -26.93
C SER A 168 15.95 8.70 -27.38
N TYR A 169 14.88 8.20 -26.73
CA TYR A 169 13.51 8.66 -26.99
C TYR A 169 13.31 10.12 -26.62
N GLU A 170 13.91 10.55 -25.49
CA GLU A 170 13.86 11.95 -25.06
C GLU A 170 14.68 12.86 -25.97
N GLU A 171 15.87 12.39 -26.38
CA GLU A 171 16.74 13.11 -27.30
C GLU A 171 16.10 13.27 -28.68
N ALA A 172 15.53 12.22 -29.24
CA ALA A 172 14.80 12.27 -30.49
C ALA A 172 13.64 13.27 -30.44
N ALA A 173 12.86 13.26 -29.33
CA ALA A 173 11.77 14.22 -29.16
C ALA A 173 12.28 15.67 -29.04
N ARG A 174 13.43 15.90 -28.39
CA ARG A 174 14.06 17.24 -28.32
C ARG A 174 14.52 17.74 -29.68
N VAL A 175 15.13 16.86 -30.49
CA VAL A 175 15.55 17.19 -31.85
C VAL A 175 14.34 17.61 -32.71
N MET A 176 13.18 16.99 -32.49
CA MET A 176 11.91 17.38 -33.12
C MET A 176 11.28 18.67 -32.54
N GLY A 177 11.95 19.36 -31.61
CA GLY A 177 11.46 20.61 -31.04
C GLY A 177 10.46 20.46 -29.90
N ALA A 178 10.29 19.25 -29.33
CA ALA A 178 9.36 19.03 -28.22
C ALA A 178 9.85 19.68 -26.92
N LYS A 179 8.96 20.38 -26.23
CA LYS A 179 9.24 21.00 -24.93
C LYS A 179 9.36 19.93 -23.82
N PRO A 180 10.14 20.15 -22.73
CA PRO A 180 10.34 19.18 -21.65
C PRO A 180 9.04 18.64 -21.06
N GLY A 181 8.04 19.50 -20.82
CA GLY A 181 6.74 19.09 -20.29
C GLY A 181 5.94 18.21 -21.25
N TYR A 182 6.11 18.37 -22.55
CA TYR A 182 5.50 17.51 -23.57
C TYR A 182 6.17 16.14 -23.56
N ILE A 183 7.53 16.11 -23.52
CA ILE A 183 8.32 14.88 -23.44
C ILE A 183 7.92 14.09 -22.20
N PHE A 184 7.86 14.73 -21.02
CA PHE A 184 7.42 14.07 -19.80
C PHE A 184 6.04 13.43 -19.97
N ARG A 185 5.04 14.20 -20.44
CA ARG A 185 3.64 13.74 -20.50
C ARG A 185 3.37 12.71 -21.60
N ARG A 186 4.09 12.77 -22.72
CA ARG A 186 3.81 11.93 -23.91
C ARG A 186 4.80 10.82 -24.14
N VAL A 187 6.02 10.92 -23.60
CA VAL A 187 7.07 9.90 -23.77
C VAL A 187 7.30 9.16 -22.46
N ILE A 188 7.60 9.89 -21.38
CA ILE A 188 8.05 9.28 -20.14
C ILE A 188 6.89 8.76 -19.28
N LEU A 189 5.90 9.60 -18.99
CA LEU A 189 4.80 9.26 -18.10
C LEU A 189 3.99 8.04 -18.54
N PRO A 190 3.71 7.80 -19.84
CA PRO A 190 3.03 6.58 -20.26
C PRO A 190 3.79 5.30 -19.92
N GLU A 191 5.12 5.32 -20.01
CA GLU A 191 5.98 4.17 -19.64
C GLU A 191 6.04 3.96 -18.11
N LEU A 192 5.96 5.04 -17.34
CA LEU A 192 5.95 4.99 -15.88
C LEU A 192 4.57 4.69 -15.29
N LEU A 193 3.49 4.86 -16.05
CA LEU A 193 2.13 4.68 -15.54
C LEU A 193 1.85 3.24 -15.03
N PRO A 194 2.25 2.17 -15.73
CA PRO A 194 2.06 0.80 -15.23
C PRO A 194 2.78 0.54 -13.88
N PRO A 195 4.09 0.81 -13.72
CA PRO A 195 4.76 0.61 -12.44
C PRO A 195 4.25 1.56 -11.35
N LEU A 196 3.85 2.78 -11.69
CA LEU A 196 3.25 3.73 -10.76
C LEU A 196 1.92 3.19 -10.19
N LEU A 197 1.04 2.68 -11.04
CA LEU A 197 -0.22 2.06 -10.62
C LEU A 197 0.04 0.80 -9.78
N THR A 198 1.02 -0.02 -10.15
CA THR A 198 1.41 -1.20 -9.37
C THR A 198 1.89 -0.82 -7.99
N GLY A 199 2.83 0.13 -7.90
CA GLY A 199 3.36 0.62 -6.63
C GLY A 199 2.27 1.26 -5.75
N THR A 200 1.37 2.03 -6.36
CA THR A 200 0.23 2.64 -5.65
C THR A 200 -0.73 1.58 -5.10
N GLY A 201 -1.01 0.53 -5.87
CA GLY A 201 -1.83 -0.59 -5.42
C GLY A 201 -1.21 -1.36 -4.26
N LEU A 202 0.11 -1.62 -4.33
CA LEU A 202 0.85 -2.25 -3.24
C LEU A 202 0.87 -1.37 -1.98
N ALA A 203 1.10 -0.06 -2.14
CA ALA A 203 1.03 0.91 -1.04
C ALA A 203 -0.36 0.93 -0.40
N PHE A 204 -1.43 0.94 -1.19
CA PHE A 204 -2.80 0.88 -0.70
C PHE A 204 -3.09 -0.39 0.12
N GLY A 205 -2.75 -1.57 -0.43
CA GLY A 205 -2.91 -2.84 0.29
C GLY A 205 -2.12 -2.88 1.60
N ARG A 206 -0.89 -2.35 1.59
CA ARG A 206 -0.05 -2.26 2.79
C ARG A 206 -0.64 -1.30 3.83
N CYS A 207 -1.16 -0.15 3.40
CA CYS A 207 -1.79 0.85 4.26
C CYS A 207 -3.08 0.34 4.91
N LEU A 208 -3.90 -0.44 4.22
CA LEU A 208 -5.13 -1.00 4.77
C LEU A 208 -4.89 -1.92 5.96
N GLY A 209 -3.82 -2.71 5.93
CA GLY A 209 -3.45 -3.63 7.01
C GLY A 209 -2.56 -3.01 8.09
N GLU A 210 -2.30 -1.70 8.04
CA GLU A 210 -1.42 -1.07 9.02
C GLU A 210 -2.12 -0.87 10.37
N TYR A 211 -1.49 -1.38 11.42
CA TYR A 211 -1.92 -1.26 12.81
C TYR A 211 -0.89 -0.50 13.65
N GLY A 212 0.38 -0.95 13.60
CA GLY A 212 1.40 -0.57 14.57
C GLY A 212 1.72 0.92 14.59
N SER A 213 1.84 1.58 13.44
CA SER A 213 2.09 3.03 13.39
C SER A 213 0.82 3.84 13.69
N VAL A 214 -0.34 3.31 13.31
CA VAL A 214 -1.61 4.05 13.45
C VAL A 214 -2.13 4.03 14.87
N VAL A 215 -1.93 2.97 15.65
CA VAL A 215 -2.46 2.86 17.02
C VAL A 215 -2.04 4.02 17.92
N PHE A 216 -0.84 4.58 17.72
CA PHE A 216 -0.34 5.71 18.52
C PHE A 216 -0.83 7.06 18.01
N ILE A 217 -0.90 7.25 16.69
CA ILE A 217 -1.20 8.54 16.08
C ILE A 217 -2.70 8.79 15.89
N ALA A 218 -3.51 7.73 15.84
CA ALA A 218 -4.96 7.83 15.63
C ALA A 218 -5.72 8.40 16.84
N GLY A 219 -5.24 8.14 18.06
CA GLY A 219 -5.96 8.43 19.30
C GLY A 219 -7.21 7.57 19.49
N ASN A 220 -7.45 6.62 18.63
CA ASN A 220 -8.47 5.56 18.69
C ASN A 220 -9.88 6.06 19.13
N ARG A 221 -10.33 7.18 18.55
CA ARG A 221 -11.65 7.75 18.86
C ARG A 221 -12.72 7.03 18.03
N PRO A 222 -13.73 6.39 18.68
CA PRO A 222 -14.83 5.74 17.97
C PRO A 222 -15.52 6.69 17.00
N TYR A 223 -15.90 6.17 15.83
CA TYR A 223 -16.55 6.88 14.73
C TYR A 223 -15.72 7.96 14.02
N GLU A 224 -14.58 8.40 14.58
CA GLU A 224 -13.79 9.50 14.04
C GLU A 224 -12.43 9.06 13.46
N THR A 225 -11.63 8.37 14.29
CA THR A 225 -10.25 8.01 13.95
C THR A 225 -9.92 6.54 14.17
N GLU A 226 -10.91 5.74 14.55
CA GLU A 226 -10.75 4.31 14.74
C GLU A 226 -10.72 3.60 13.38
N ILE A 227 -9.60 2.94 13.06
CA ILE A 227 -9.44 2.13 11.84
C ILE A 227 -9.86 0.68 12.10
N THR A 228 -10.17 -0.06 11.04
CA THR A 228 -10.62 -1.46 11.14
C THR A 228 -9.64 -2.38 11.90
N PRO A 229 -8.31 -2.34 11.68
CA PRO A 229 -7.38 -3.13 12.49
C PRO A 229 -7.44 -2.83 14.00
N LEU A 230 -7.77 -1.59 14.39
CA LEU A 230 -7.96 -1.24 15.80
C LEU A 230 -9.21 -1.88 16.40
N ILE A 231 -10.34 -1.88 15.67
CA ILE A 231 -11.56 -2.58 16.12
C ILE A 231 -11.32 -4.09 16.21
N ILE A 232 -10.69 -4.70 15.21
CA ILE A 232 -10.36 -6.13 15.26
C ILE A 232 -9.55 -6.45 16.52
N MET A 233 -8.56 -5.61 16.84
CA MET A 233 -7.76 -5.80 18.06
C MET A 233 -8.56 -5.58 19.34
N SER A 234 -9.49 -4.61 19.35
CA SER A 234 -10.41 -4.39 20.49
C SER A 234 -11.29 -5.62 20.75
N GLU A 235 -11.94 -6.16 19.71
CA GLU A 235 -12.77 -7.37 19.83
C GLU A 235 -11.94 -8.59 20.29
N LEU A 236 -10.68 -8.71 19.82
CA LEU A 236 -9.76 -9.77 20.29
C LEU A 236 -9.43 -9.60 21.79
N GLN A 237 -9.23 -8.38 22.28
CA GLN A 237 -8.96 -8.10 23.69
C GLN A 237 -10.18 -8.38 24.57
N GLU A 238 -11.38 -8.26 24.01
CA GLU A 238 -12.64 -8.63 24.65
C GLU A 238 -12.96 -10.14 24.54
N PHE A 239 -12.05 -10.93 23.94
CA PHE A 239 -12.21 -12.36 23.67
C PHE A 239 -13.38 -12.70 22.73
N ASP A 240 -13.91 -11.72 21.99
CA ASP A 240 -14.92 -11.95 20.95
C ASP A 240 -14.25 -12.29 19.61
N TYR A 241 -13.70 -13.51 19.55
CA TYR A 241 -13.03 -14.01 18.35
C TYR A 241 -13.96 -14.08 17.14
N LYS A 242 -15.26 -14.30 17.35
CA LYS A 242 -16.23 -14.45 16.27
C LYS A 242 -16.47 -13.09 15.58
N SER A 243 -16.70 -12.03 16.35
CA SER A 243 -16.83 -10.67 15.82
C SER A 243 -15.53 -10.20 15.17
N ALA A 244 -14.38 -10.40 15.82
CA ALA A 244 -13.07 -10.03 15.30
C ALA A 244 -12.77 -10.69 13.93
N THR A 245 -12.98 -12.00 13.81
CA THR A 245 -12.74 -12.73 12.56
C THR A 245 -13.74 -12.37 11.47
N SER A 246 -15.00 -12.06 11.82
CA SER A 246 -15.99 -11.60 10.86
C SER A 246 -15.64 -10.25 10.25
N ILE A 247 -15.21 -9.28 11.08
CA ILE A 247 -14.74 -7.97 10.63
C ILE A 247 -13.48 -8.13 9.76
N ALA A 248 -12.53 -8.97 10.19
CA ALA A 248 -11.31 -9.26 9.44
C ALA A 248 -11.61 -9.91 8.07
N LEU A 249 -12.57 -10.84 8.01
CA LEU A 249 -12.98 -11.50 6.77
C LEU A 249 -13.56 -10.51 5.76
N VAL A 250 -14.45 -9.61 6.20
CA VAL A 250 -15.01 -8.57 5.33
C VAL A 250 -13.92 -7.61 4.84
N MET A 251 -13.02 -7.20 5.73
CA MET A 251 -11.87 -6.36 5.37
C MET A 251 -10.98 -7.04 4.32
N LEU A 252 -10.70 -8.32 4.50
CA LEU A 252 -9.90 -9.13 3.56
C LEU A 252 -10.58 -9.21 2.18
N ILE A 253 -11.87 -9.54 2.14
CA ILE A 253 -12.63 -9.63 0.88
C ILE A 253 -12.66 -8.27 0.17
N ALA A 254 -12.96 -7.19 0.89
CA ALA A 254 -13.00 -5.85 0.33
C ALA A 254 -11.64 -5.42 -0.23
N SER A 255 -10.56 -5.66 0.53
CA SER A 255 -9.18 -5.37 0.10
C SER A 255 -8.80 -6.16 -1.15
N PHE A 256 -9.11 -7.47 -1.16
CA PHE A 256 -8.85 -8.34 -2.31
C PHE A 256 -9.61 -7.87 -3.56
N LEU A 257 -10.88 -7.53 -3.43
CA LEU A 257 -11.70 -7.04 -4.55
C LEU A 257 -11.13 -5.74 -5.13
N ILE A 258 -10.73 -4.79 -4.28
CA ILE A 258 -10.16 -3.52 -4.73
C ILE A 258 -8.83 -3.76 -5.46
N LEU A 259 -7.93 -4.56 -4.88
CA LEU A 259 -6.65 -4.89 -5.53
C LEU A 259 -6.84 -5.67 -6.82
N PHE A 260 -7.81 -6.58 -6.87
CA PHE A 260 -8.15 -7.32 -8.07
C PHE A 260 -8.66 -6.39 -9.18
N LEU A 261 -9.57 -5.46 -8.86
CA LEU A 261 -10.06 -4.46 -9.81
C LEU A 261 -8.94 -3.54 -10.30
N MET A 262 -8.05 -3.10 -9.42
CA MET A 262 -6.86 -2.32 -9.80
C MET A 262 -5.97 -3.10 -10.77
N ASN A 263 -5.69 -4.37 -10.51
CA ASN A 263 -4.89 -5.24 -11.38
C ASN A 263 -5.57 -5.47 -12.74
N LEU A 264 -6.90 -5.64 -12.77
CA LEU A 264 -7.64 -5.75 -14.04
C LEU A 264 -7.54 -4.47 -14.87
N MET A 265 -7.66 -3.31 -14.24
CA MET A 265 -7.49 -2.02 -14.92
C MET A 265 -6.08 -1.86 -15.50
N GLN A 266 -5.04 -2.24 -14.74
CA GLN A 266 -3.65 -2.23 -15.19
C GLN A 266 -3.44 -3.15 -16.39
N ALA A 267 -3.92 -4.40 -16.32
CA ALA A 267 -3.79 -5.37 -17.40
C ALA A 267 -4.47 -4.90 -18.70
N ARG A 268 -5.60 -4.20 -18.60
CA ARG A 268 -6.28 -3.61 -19.77
C ARG A 268 -5.49 -2.43 -20.35
N ASN A 269 -4.94 -1.56 -19.51
CA ASN A 269 -4.16 -0.40 -19.97
C ASN A 269 -2.84 -0.83 -20.61
N SER A 270 -2.14 -1.82 -20.05
CA SER A 270 -0.90 -2.33 -20.63
C SER A 270 -1.11 -3.01 -22.00
N LYS A 271 -2.25 -3.66 -22.23
CA LYS A 271 -2.61 -4.19 -23.56
C LYS A 271 -2.88 -3.09 -24.59
N ARG A 272 -3.51 -1.98 -24.20
CA ARG A 272 -3.76 -0.83 -25.09
C ARG A 272 -2.45 -0.13 -25.51
N LEU A 273 -1.49 0.00 -24.59
CA LEU A 273 -0.17 0.59 -24.90
C LEU A 273 0.67 -0.31 -25.82
N ARG A 274 0.57 -1.64 -25.69
CA ARG A 274 1.27 -2.61 -26.57
C ARG A 274 0.58 -2.81 -27.92
N GLY A 275 -0.73 -2.68 -28.00
CA GLY A 275 -1.52 -2.88 -29.23
C GLY A 275 -1.62 -1.65 -30.14
N GLY A 276 -1.11 -0.49 -29.73
CA GLY A 276 -1.05 0.73 -30.55
C GLY A 276 0.20 0.86 -31.44
N ASN A 277 1.08 -0.16 -31.44
CA ASN A 277 2.31 -0.19 -32.22
C ASN A 277 2.28 -1.27 -33.32
N VAL A 278 1.13 -1.47 -33.96
CA VAL A 278 1.01 -2.27 -35.20
C VAL A 278 0.43 -1.38 -36.28
#